data_aaff9ca44bc36e76218f550f56efcfb5
#
_entry.id   aaff9ca44bc36e76218f550f56efcfb5
#
_cell.length_a   1.000
_cell.length_b   1.000
_cell.length_c   1.000
_cell.angle_alpha   90.00
_cell.angle_beta   90.00
_cell.angle_gamma   90.00
#
_symmetry.space_group_name_H-M   'P 1'
#
loop_
_entity.id
_entity.type
_entity.pdbx_description
1 polymer ?
#
loop_
_entity_poly.entity_id
_entity_poly.type
_entity_poly.pdbx_seq_one_letter_code
_entity_poly.pdbx_strand_id
1 'polypeptide(L)'
;MDRTGMLSQAAEHGRVWDMIVVGGGATGLGVAVEAASRGYTTLLLEQADFSQGTSSRSTKLIHGGVRYLQQGNITLVLEALHERGLLFHNAPHLARHQSFIVPNYSWWEGPFYGIGMKVYDMLAGKLGIKPSKHLSRQRTLELIPTLEPEDLKGGVMYYDGQFDDARLAITLALTAEDHGACLVNGMRVEGLIKNQGLVSGVRAVDAESGDELEIMGHCVVNATGMFVDELCLLDDAAREPMIAPSQGVHIVLDKSFLPGDSAIMVPQTDDGRVLFAVPWHDCVIVGTTDTPIEKPLMEPDPKEEEIEFLLTHAARYLTKNPERRDVLSVFAGVRPLIGSTNAKKTAALSRDHHLEISNSGLVTIAGGKWTTYRKMGEDVVDHAAKVAGLPERPSRTAYLNLHGWSADEAGNAPYTLYGSDARLIKRLEKETPDLAEPLHEKLPYRRAEVVWAARHEMARTVEDVLSRRTRALILDARAAMEAAPDVANLMAGELGKDNAWADDQVRAFRELATGYILEG
;
A
#
# COMPACT_ATOMS: atom_id res chain seq x y z
N MET A 1 7.64 16.35 7.37
CA MET A 1 6.86 16.05 8.61
C MET A 1 7.78 16.11 9.83
N ASP A 2 7.48 16.97 10.79
CA ASP A 2 8.19 17.07 12.08
C ASP A 2 7.34 16.42 13.19
N ARG A 3 7.73 15.19 13.62
CA ARG A 3 6.97 14.43 14.63
C ARG A 3 6.86 15.19 15.97
N THR A 4 7.94 15.83 16.42
CA THR A 4 7.96 16.53 17.71
C THR A 4 6.99 17.73 17.70
N GLY A 5 7.01 18.53 16.63
CA GLY A 5 6.10 19.64 16.44
C GLY A 5 4.63 19.18 16.33
N MET A 6 4.38 18.11 15.58
CA MET A 6 3.04 17.54 15.40
C MET A 6 2.50 16.91 16.70
N LEU A 7 3.35 16.20 17.46
CA LEU A 7 2.98 15.65 18.76
C LEU A 7 2.62 16.76 19.75
N SER A 8 3.41 17.84 19.79
CA SER A 8 3.11 19.01 20.61
C SER A 8 1.78 19.67 20.22
N GLN A 9 1.47 19.72 18.94
CA GLN A 9 0.21 20.24 18.42
C GLN A 9 -0.97 19.31 18.78
N ALA A 10 -0.79 17.99 18.72
CA ALA A 10 -1.81 17.02 19.11
C ALA A 10 -2.11 17.07 20.62
N ALA A 11 -1.09 17.34 21.44
CA ALA A 11 -1.18 17.44 22.90
C ALA A 11 -1.63 18.83 23.40
N GLU A 12 -1.91 19.79 22.51
CA GLU A 12 -2.27 21.16 22.89
C GLU A 12 -3.55 21.20 23.75
N HIS A 13 -3.43 21.67 24.98
CA HIS A 13 -4.53 21.66 25.95
C HIS A 13 -5.70 22.54 25.48
N GLY A 14 -6.90 21.98 25.49
CA GLY A 14 -8.12 22.69 25.09
C GLY A 14 -8.36 22.73 23.59
N ARG A 15 -7.47 22.19 22.78
CA ARG A 15 -7.69 22.06 21.33
C ARG A 15 -8.76 21.01 21.05
N VAL A 16 -9.69 21.34 20.16
CA VAL A 16 -10.70 20.42 19.65
C VAL A 16 -10.54 20.32 18.14
N TRP A 17 -10.31 19.11 17.66
CA TRP A 17 -10.16 18.82 16.23
C TRP A 17 -11.52 18.70 15.55
N ASP A 18 -11.64 19.12 14.29
CA ASP A 18 -12.84 18.85 13.52
C ASP A 18 -12.98 17.35 13.28
N MET A 19 -11.88 16.68 12.91
CA MET A 19 -11.83 15.25 12.66
C MET A 19 -10.56 14.61 13.24
N ILE A 20 -10.70 13.51 13.97
CA ILE A 20 -9.62 12.64 14.41
C ILE A 20 -9.71 11.35 13.59
N VAL A 21 -8.70 11.08 12.78
CA VAL A 21 -8.60 9.86 11.95
C VAL A 21 -7.69 8.86 12.65
N VAL A 22 -8.18 7.67 12.91
CA VAL A 22 -7.41 6.59 13.54
C VAL A 22 -7.02 5.58 12.46
N GLY A 23 -5.69 5.42 12.24
CA GLY A 23 -5.09 4.55 11.25
C GLY A 23 -4.44 5.29 10.09
N GLY A 24 -3.14 5.05 9.88
CA GLY A 24 -2.29 5.66 8.84
C GLY A 24 -2.08 4.77 7.61
N GLY A 25 -3.05 3.92 7.28
CA GLY A 25 -3.08 3.16 6.02
C GLY A 25 -3.65 3.98 4.86
N ALA A 26 -3.80 3.36 3.68
CA ALA A 26 -4.32 3.99 2.46
C ALA A 26 -5.63 4.76 2.69
N THR A 27 -6.56 4.16 3.44
CA THR A 27 -7.87 4.74 3.71
C THR A 27 -7.77 5.95 4.63
N GLY A 28 -7.09 5.82 5.78
CA GLY A 28 -6.96 6.94 6.73
C GLY A 28 -6.17 8.10 6.17
N LEU A 29 -5.10 7.85 5.41
CA LEU A 29 -4.36 8.90 4.71
C LEU A 29 -5.22 9.57 3.63
N GLY A 30 -6.03 8.80 2.90
CA GLY A 30 -7.02 9.35 1.97
C GLY A 30 -8.03 10.26 2.66
N VAL A 31 -8.55 9.86 3.82
CA VAL A 31 -9.44 10.69 4.65
C VAL A 31 -8.74 11.96 5.12
N ALA A 32 -7.48 11.86 5.58
CA ALA A 32 -6.72 13.01 6.07
C ALA A 32 -6.47 14.04 4.96
N VAL A 33 -6.08 13.59 3.75
CA VAL A 33 -5.91 14.46 2.58
C VAL A 33 -7.24 15.12 2.21
N GLU A 34 -8.32 14.36 2.17
CA GLU A 34 -9.64 14.87 1.80
C GLU A 34 -10.13 15.91 2.82
N ALA A 35 -10.07 15.60 4.12
CA ALA A 35 -10.52 16.50 5.16
C ALA A 35 -9.69 17.79 5.22
N ALA A 36 -8.36 17.68 5.22
CA ALA A 36 -7.47 18.82 5.28
C ALA A 36 -7.58 19.71 4.04
N SER A 37 -7.66 19.12 2.82
CA SER A 37 -7.82 19.89 1.58
C SER A 37 -9.14 20.66 1.51
N ARG A 38 -10.18 20.19 2.21
CA ARG A 38 -11.43 20.94 2.41
C ARG A 38 -11.32 22.00 3.51
N GLY A 39 -10.21 22.05 4.26
CA GLY A 39 -9.92 23.02 5.31
C GLY A 39 -10.55 22.67 6.66
N TYR A 40 -10.83 21.40 6.94
CA TYR A 40 -11.14 20.92 8.29
C TYR A 40 -9.85 20.73 9.08
N THR A 41 -9.86 21.09 10.37
CA THR A 41 -8.73 20.81 11.27
C THR A 41 -8.69 19.30 11.51
N THR A 42 -7.65 18.65 10.99
CA THR A 42 -7.57 17.18 10.91
C THR A 42 -6.35 16.67 11.67
N LEU A 43 -6.57 15.69 12.55
CA LEU A 43 -5.52 14.93 13.20
C LEU A 43 -5.59 13.48 12.73
N LEU A 44 -4.45 12.90 12.34
CA LEU A 44 -4.33 11.47 12.09
C LEU A 44 -3.36 10.83 13.09
N LEU A 45 -3.79 9.72 13.71
CA LEU A 45 -3.01 8.93 14.66
C LEU A 45 -2.77 7.54 14.07
N GLU A 46 -1.50 7.12 13.97
CA GLU A 46 -1.10 5.80 13.52
C GLU A 46 -0.33 5.08 14.64
N GLN A 47 -0.76 3.86 14.98
CA GLN A 47 -0.17 3.12 16.11
C GLN A 47 1.30 2.73 15.92
N ALA A 48 1.73 2.57 14.68
CA ALA A 48 3.08 2.17 14.32
C ALA A 48 3.67 3.16 13.29
N ASP A 49 3.96 2.72 12.08
CA ASP A 49 4.36 3.61 11.00
C ASP A 49 3.30 3.68 9.88
N PHE A 50 3.27 4.77 9.13
CA PHE A 50 2.37 4.94 7.99
C PHE A 50 2.48 3.75 7.02
N SER A 51 1.34 3.17 6.70
CA SER A 51 1.18 2.00 5.82
C SER A 51 1.80 0.68 6.30
N GLN A 52 2.22 0.53 7.54
CA GLN A 52 2.88 -0.69 8.02
C GLN A 52 2.03 -1.95 7.85
N GLY A 53 0.71 -1.85 7.97
CA GLY A 53 -0.20 -2.98 7.75
C GLY A 53 -0.39 -3.35 6.28
N THR A 54 -1.63 -3.59 5.88
CA THR A 54 -2.04 -4.04 4.54
C THR A 54 -1.52 -3.16 3.41
N SER A 55 -1.42 -1.85 3.67
CA SER A 55 -1.22 -0.84 2.61
C SER A 55 0.17 -0.88 1.96
N SER A 56 1.21 -1.44 2.60
CA SER A 56 2.54 -1.63 1.98
C SER A 56 2.77 -3.04 1.43
N ARG A 57 1.77 -3.91 1.50
CA ARG A 57 1.87 -5.35 1.19
C ARG A 57 0.95 -5.78 0.06
N SER A 58 0.63 -4.84 -0.84
CA SER A 58 -0.19 -5.09 -2.03
C SER A 58 0.62 -5.77 -3.15
N THR A 59 -0.06 -6.18 -4.23
CA THR A 59 0.58 -6.63 -5.48
C THR A 59 1.21 -5.48 -6.28
N LYS A 60 1.21 -4.25 -5.76
CA LYS A 60 1.72 -3.02 -6.40
C LYS A 60 0.98 -2.64 -7.69
N LEU A 61 -0.31 -2.95 -7.78
CA LEU A 61 -1.17 -2.70 -8.93
C LEU A 61 -2.33 -1.76 -8.57
N ILE A 62 -2.59 -0.82 -9.48
CA ILE A 62 -3.77 0.03 -9.49
C ILE A 62 -4.59 -0.37 -10.70
N HIS A 63 -5.66 -1.12 -10.46
CA HIS A 63 -6.37 -1.79 -11.54
C HIS A 63 -7.89 -1.67 -11.41
N GLY A 64 -8.60 -1.67 -12.56
CA GLY A 64 -10.05 -1.68 -12.59
C GLY A 64 -10.67 -3.01 -12.17
N GLY A 65 -9.85 -4.08 -12.07
CA GLY A 65 -10.30 -5.38 -11.62
C GLY A 65 -11.05 -6.18 -12.69
N VAL A 66 -10.37 -6.60 -13.74
CA VAL A 66 -10.93 -7.43 -14.83
C VAL A 66 -11.75 -8.62 -14.32
N ARG A 67 -11.35 -9.22 -13.18
CA ARG A 67 -12.09 -10.33 -12.54
C ARG A 67 -13.52 -9.94 -12.13
N TYR A 68 -13.75 -8.68 -11.71
CA TYR A 68 -15.10 -8.23 -11.32
C TYR A 68 -16.02 -8.07 -12.52
N LEU A 69 -15.44 -7.81 -13.70
CA LEU A 69 -16.19 -7.81 -14.94
C LEU A 69 -16.78 -9.22 -15.23
N GLN A 70 -16.00 -10.28 -14.98
CA GLN A 70 -16.46 -11.67 -15.09
C GLN A 70 -17.58 -11.99 -14.08
N GLN A 71 -17.58 -11.31 -12.92
CA GLN A 71 -18.60 -11.46 -11.88
C GLN A 71 -19.83 -10.56 -12.11
N GLY A 72 -19.83 -9.74 -13.19
CA GLY A 72 -20.94 -8.83 -13.52
C GLY A 72 -20.99 -7.53 -12.69
N ASN A 73 -19.98 -7.25 -11.85
CA ASN A 73 -19.93 -6.01 -11.07
C ASN A 73 -19.32 -4.86 -11.87
N ILE A 74 -20.13 -4.31 -12.80
CA ILE A 74 -19.72 -3.24 -13.72
C ILE A 74 -19.46 -1.93 -12.97
N THR A 75 -20.27 -1.61 -11.96
CA THR A 75 -20.15 -0.35 -11.18
C THR A 75 -18.80 -0.25 -10.51
N LEU A 76 -18.34 -1.31 -9.84
CA LEU A 76 -17.04 -1.36 -9.18
C LEU A 76 -15.87 -1.24 -10.18
N VAL A 77 -16.03 -1.81 -11.38
CA VAL A 77 -15.03 -1.69 -12.46
C VAL A 77 -14.96 -0.24 -12.96
N LEU A 78 -16.10 0.41 -13.22
CA LEU A 78 -16.15 1.80 -13.68
C LEU A 78 -15.53 2.76 -12.65
N GLU A 79 -15.87 2.62 -11.38
CA GLU A 79 -15.30 3.42 -10.30
C GLU A 79 -13.78 3.23 -10.21
N ALA A 80 -13.32 1.98 -10.20
CA ALA A 80 -11.89 1.70 -10.12
C ALA A 80 -11.11 2.21 -11.34
N LEU A 81 -11.67 2.13 -12.55
CA LEU A 81 -11.06 2.68 -13.76
C LEU A 81 -10.99 4.21 -13.74
N HIS A 82 -12.04 4.86 -13.19
CA HIS A 82 -12.06 6.30 -12.99
C HIS A 82 -10.99 6.74 -12.00
N GLU A 83 -10.96 6.14 -10.81
CA GLU A 83 -9.99 6.47 -9.76
C GLU A 83 -8.54 6.17 -10.18
N ARG A 84 -8.30 5.09 -10.94
CA ARG A 84 -7.00 4.82 -11.57
C ARG A 84 -6.57 5.98 -12.46
N GLY A 85 -7.47 6.48 -13.30
CA GLY A 85 -7.20 7.61 -14.19
C GLY A 85 -6.87 8.89 -13.43
N LEU A 86 -7.58 9.17 -12.34
CA LEU A 86 -7.30 10.32 -11.47
C LEU A 86 -5.91 10.19 -10.82
N LEU A 87 -5.53 8.99 -10.37
CA LEU A 87 -4.23 8.80 -9.75
C LEU A 87 -3.07 9.04 -10.73
N PHE A 88 -3.17 8.61 -11.99
CA PHE A 88 -2.17 8.95 -13.01
C PHE A 88 -2.02 10.46 -13.24
N HIS A 89 -3.11 11.21 -13.08
CA HIS A 89 -3.08 12.68 -13.16
C HIS A 89 -2.47 13.30 -11.90
N ASN A 90 -2.90 12.84 -10.73
CA ASN A 90 -2.55 13.44 -9.44
C ASN A 90 -1.14 13.06 -8.96
N ALA A 91 -0.60 11.91 -9.38
CA ALA A 91 0.70 11.41 -8.97
C ALA A 91 1.44 10.68 -10.12
N PRO A 92 1.76 11.34 -11.23
CA PRO A 92 2.43 10.71 -12.38
C PRO A 92 3.82 10.18 -12.03
N HIS A 93 4.49 10.71 -11.03
CA HIS A 93 5.79 10.25 -10.55
C HIS A 93 5.73 8.93 -9.76
N LEU A 94 4.55 8.52 -9.30
CA LEU A 94 4.35 7.31 -8.49
C LEU A 94 3.62 6.19 -9.23
N ALA A 95 2.76 6.54 -10.18
CA ALA A 95 1.92 5.60 -10.88
C ALA A 95 2.29 5.57 -12.37
N ARG A 96 2.52 4.37 -12.90
CA ARG A 96 2.90 4.16 -14.31
C ARG A 96 1.99 3.14 -15.00
N HIS A 97 1.96 3.23 -16.33
CA HIS A 97 1.24 2.26 -17.14
C HIS A 97 2.02 0.94 -17.21
N GLN A 98 1.38 -0.15 -16.86
CA GLN A 98 1.95 -1.49 -16.93
C GLN A 98 1.22 -2.31 -17.99
N SER A 99 1.98 -2.93 -18.91
CA SER A 99 1.44 -3.91 -19.86
C SER A 99 1.33 -5.28 -19.22
N PHE A 100 0.21 -5.94 -19.46
CA PHE A 100 -0.06 -7.31 -19.02
C PHE A 100 -0.32 -8.19 -20.23
N ILE A 101 0.22 -9.39 -20.20
CA ILE A 101 -0.05 -10.43 -21.19
C ILE A 101 -0.75 -11.58 -20.49
N VAL A 102 -1.91 -11.96 -21.02
CA VAL A 102 -2.63 -13.19 -20.69
C VAL A 102 -2.18 -14.23 -21.71
N PRO A 103 -1.29 -15.17 -21.36
CA PRO A 103 -0.87 -16.21 -22.30
C PRO A 103 -2.02 -17.18 -22.58
N ASN A 104 -2.15 -17.61 -23.83
CA ASN A 104 -3.20 -18.50 -24.28
C ASN A 104 -2.60 -19.86 -24.68
N TYR A 105 -2.95 -20.90 -23.97
CA TYR A 105 -2.51 -22.27 -24.24
C TYR A 105 -3.60 -23.09 -24.94
N SER A 106 -4.85 -22.67 -24.84
CA SER A 106 -6.00 -23.25 -25.52
C SER A 106 -6.53 -22.32 -26.62
N TRP A 107 -7.08 -22.87 -27.71
CA TRP A 107 -7.55 -22.11 -28.87
C TRP A 107 -8.72 -21.17 -28.57
N TRP A 108 -9.54 -21.48 -27.56
CA TRP A 108 -10.71 -20.69 -27.18
C TRP A 108 -10.37 -19.51 -26.25
N GLU A 109 -9.23 -19.56 -25.55
CA GLU A 109 -8.81 -18.53 -24.58
C GLU A 109 -8.58 -17.17 -25.25
N GLY A 110 -7.95 -17.16 -26.42
CA GLY A 110 -7.72 -15.94 -27.17
C GLY A 110 -9.00 -15.15 -27.46
N PRO A 111 -9.99 -15.72 -28.13
CA PRO A 111 -11.29 -15.07 -28.35
C PRO A 111 -11.99 -14.67 -27.04
N PHE A 112 -12.00 -15.52 -26.04
CA PHE A 112 -12.69 -15.29 -24.77
C PHE A 112 -12.08 -14.09 -24.02
N TYR A 113 -10.78 -14.12 -23.74
CA TYR A 113 -10.11 -13.02 -23.06
C TYR A 113 -10.05 -11.76 -23.92
N GLY A 114 -9.91 -11.90 -25.24
CA GLY A 114 -9.92 -10.78 -26.16
C GLY A 114 -11.23 -9.97 -26.12
N ILE A 115 -12.38 -10.64 -26.09
CA ILE A 115 -13.68 -9.95 -25.94
C ILE A 115 -13.78 -9.29 -24.57
N GLY A 116 -13.43 -10.00 -23.51
CA GLY A 116 -13.44 -9.45 -22.14
C GLY A 116 -12.59 -8.19 -22.01
N MET A 117 -11.37 -8.19 -22.57
CA MET A 117 -10.48 -7.03 -22.55
C MET A 117 -10.98 -5.88 -23.42
N LYS A 118 -11.68 -6.13 -24.53
CA LYS A 118 -12.34 -5.08 -25.32
C LYS A 118 -13.47 -4.39 -24.54
N VAL A 119 -14.26 -5.15 -23.81
CA VAL A 119 -15.29 -4.57 -22.91
C VAL A 119 -14.63 -3.74 -21.83
N TYR A 120 -13.53 -4.23 -21.22
CA TYR A 120 -12.76 -3.49 -20.21
C TYR A 120 -12.19 -2.17 -20.77
N ASP A 121 -11.62 -2.16 -21.98
CA ASP A 121 -11.15 -0.95 -22.66
C ASP A 121 -12.29 0.05 -22.87
N MET A 122 -13.45 -0.43 -23.29
CA MET A 122 -14.62 0.41 -23.55
C MET A 122 -15.14 1.06 -22.24
N LEU A 123 -15.15 0.31 -21.13
CA LEU A 123 -15.53 0.84 -19.82
C LEU A 123 -14.55 1.89 -19.29
N ALA A 124 -13.26 1.78 -19.62
CA ALA A 124 -12.25 2.78 -19.25
C ALA A 124 -12.45 4.15 -19.97
N GLY A 125 -13.12 4.17 -21.12
CA GLY A 125 -13.48 5.38 -21.85
C GLY A 125 -12.29 6.30 -22.09
N LYS A 126 -12.44 7.60 -21.77
CA LYS A 126 -11.39 8.64 -21.96
C LYS A 126 -10.20 8.48 -20.99
N LEU A 127 -10.37 7.75 -19.90
CA LEU A 127 -9.32 7.45 -18.91
C LEU A 127 -8.64 6.10 -19.20
N GLY A 128 -8.91 5.49 -20.37
CA GLY A 128 -8.22 4.32 -20.88
C GLY A 128 -6.75 4.60 -21.16
N ILE A 129 -5.88 3.60 -20.89
CA ILE A 129 -4.43 3.73 -21.10
C ILE A 129 -4.09 3.51 -22.57
N LYS A 130 -4.24 2.27 -23.05
CA LYS A 130 -4.04 1.84 -24.43
C LYS A 130 -4.99 0.68 -24.73
N PRO A 131 -5.45 0.52 -25.99
CA PRO A 131 -6.36 -0.58 -26.33
C PRO A 131 -5.68 -1.95 -26.22
N SER A 132 -6.45 -2.93 -25.80
CA SER A 132 -6.04 -4.35 -25.78
C SER A 132 -5.77 -4.88 -27.19
N LYS A 133 -4.85 -5.86 -27.30
CA LYS A 133 -4.41 -6.44 -28.57
C LYS A 133 -4.24 -7.94 -28.45
N HIS A 134 -4.64 -8.67 -29.50
CA HIS A 134 -4.22 -10.06 -29.69
C HIS A 134 -2.76 -10.10 -30.15
N LEU A 135 -2.01 -11.03 -29.59
CA LEU A 135 -0.62 -11.30 -29.91
C LEU A 135 -0.49 -12.68 -30.54
N SER A 136 0.30 -12.79 -31.62
CA SER A 136 0.74 -14.08 -32.15
C SER A 136 1.67 -14.77 -31.11
N ARG A 137 1.83 -16.09 -31.25
CA ARG A 137 2.80 -16.85 -30.45
C ARG A 137 4.21 -16.22 -30.47
N GLN A 138 4.70 -15.90 -31.68
CA GLN A 138 6.00 -15.29 -31.85
C GLN A 138 6.09 -13.96 -31.07
N ARG A 139 5.10 -13.07 -31.24
CA ARG A 139 5.11 -11.76 -30.58
C ARG A 139 4.99 -11.87 -29.06
N THR A 140 4.25 -12.88 -28.56
CA THR A 140 4.16 -13.17 -27.13
C THR A 140 5.54 -13.54 -26.55
N LEU A 141 6.27 -14.44 -27.24
CA LEU A 141 7.61 -14.86 -26.83
C LEU A 141 8.68 -13.76 -27.00
N GLU A 142 8.51 -12.86 -27.96
CA GLU A 142 9.39 -11.66 -28.07
C GLU A 142 9.23 -10.72 -26.86
N LEU A 143 8.02 -10.57 -26.35
CA LEU A 143 7.72 -9.70 -25.22
C LEU A 143 8.02 -10.36 -23.85
N ILE A 144 7.84 -11.68 -23.77
CA ILE A 144 8.14 -12.49 -22.59
C ILE A 144 8.97 -13.69 -23.03
N PRO A 145 10.31 -13.55 -23.18
CA PRO A 145 11.18 -14.62 -23.67
C PRO A 145 11.24 -15.85 -22.76
N THR A 146 10.94 -15.66 -21.49
CA THR A 146 10.96 -16.71 -20.46
C THR A 146 9.62 -17.39 -20.26
N LEU A 147 8.61 -17.09 -21.09
CA LEU A 147 7.33 -17.78 -21.04
C LEU A 147 7.45 -19.21 -21.60
N GLU A 148 6.80 -20.18 -20.94
CA GLU A 148 6.75 -21.58 -21.40
C GLU A 148 6.19 -21.64 -22.83
N PRO A 149 6.98 -22.12 -23.82
CA PRO A 149 6.57 -22.11 -25.22
C PRO A 149 5.74 -23.33 -25.63
N GLU A 150 5.75 -24.45 -24.87
CA GLU A 150 4.99 -25.65 -25.21
C GLU A 150 3.50 -25.30 -25.19
N ASP A 151 2.78 -25.73 -26.22
CA ASP A 151 1.36 -25.48 -26.47
C ASP A 151 0.92 -24.00 -26.50
N LEU A 152 1.81 -23.02 -26.38
CA LEU A 152 1.47 -21.61 -26.45
C LEU A 152 0.87 -21.28 -27.83
N LYS A 153 -0.34 -20.74 -27.89
CA LYS A 153 -1.05 -20.31 -29.11
C LYS A 153 -0.86 -18.82 -29.40
N GLY A 154 -0.60 -18.01 -28.35
CA GLY A 154 -0.43 -16.57 -28.43
C GLY A 154 -0.77 -15.91 -27.09
N GLY A 155 -1.22 -14.66 -27.13
CA GLY A 155 -1.61 -13.95 -25.91
C GLY A 155 -2.60 -12.82 -26.17
N VAL A 156 -3.18 -12.30 -25.10
CA VAL A 156 -3.94 -11.02 -25.12
C VAL A 156 -3.20 -10.04 -24.26
N MET A 157 -2.78 -8.92 -24.87
CA MET A 157 -2.16 -7.80 -24.14
C MET A 157 -3.22 -6.79 -23.75
N TYR A 158 -3.15 -6.29 -22.52
CA TYR A 158 -3.92 -5.15 -22.01
C TYR A 158 -3.05 -4.29 -21.11
N TYR A 159 -3.60 -3.18 -20.63
CA TYR A 159 -2.87 -2.23 -19.80
C TYR A 159 -3.64 -1.91 -18.54
N ASP A 160 -2.89 -1.82 -17.42
CA ASP A 160 -3.41 -1.35 -16.14
C ASP A 160 -2.34 -0.48 -15.44
N GLY A 161 -2.55 -0.11 -14.19
CA GLY A 161 -1.62 0.71 -13.42
C GLY A 161 -0.70 -0.10 -12.54
N GLN A 162 0.54 0.35 -12.41
CA GLN A 162 1.50 -0.08 -11.41
C GLN A 162 1.96 1.10 -10.58
N PHE A 163 2.28 0.87 -9.30
CA PHE A 163 2.72 1.91 -8.38
C PHE A 163 3.64 1.35 -7.27
N ASP A 164 4.21 2.25 -6.46
CA ASP A 164 4.76 1.89 -5.16
C ASP A 164 3.76 2.27 -4.08
N ASP A 165 3.21 1.28 -3.40
CA ASP A 165 2.13 1.44 -2.43
C ASP A 165 2.56 2.18 -1.15
N ALA A 166 3.73 1.87 -0.59
CA ALA A 166 4.24 2.58 0.58
C ALA A 166 4.68 4.00 0.22
N ARG A 167 5.31 4.19 -0.95
CA ARG A 167 5.70 5.52 -1.40
C ARG A 167 4.47 6.42 -1.62
N LEU A 168 3.39 5.87 -2.20
CA LEU A 168 2.12 6.60 -2.31
C LEU A 168 1.56 6.95 -0.93
N ALA A 169 1.62 6.05 0.05
CA ALA A 169 1.16 6.33 1.41
C ALA A 169 1.93 7.48 2.06
N ILE A 170 3.27 7.47 1.98
CA ILE A 170 4.10 8.57 2.49
C ILE A 170 3.80 9.88 1.75
N THR A 171 3.61 9.82 0.45
CA THR A 171 3.21 10.99 -0.35
C THR A 171 1.84 11.54 0.06
N LEU A 172 0.88 10.68 0.42
CA LEU A 172 -0.40 11.11 0.96
C LEU A 172 -0.25 11.77 2.35
N ALA A 173 0.63 11.24 3.21
CA ALA A 173 0.92 11.85 4.49
C ALA A 173 1.50 13.27 4.33
N LEU A 174 2.49 13.42 3.44
CA LEU A 174 3.07 14.72 3.09
C LEU A 174 2.03 15.66 2.45
N THR A 175 1.16 15.14 1.58
CA THR A 175 0.07 15.94 0.99
C THR A 175 -0.92 16.43 2.05
N ALA A 176 -1.26 15.59 3.03
CA ALA A 176 -2.13 15.99 4.12
C ALA A 176 -1.48 17.10 4.99
N GLU A 177 -0.16 16.98 5.28
CA GLU A 177 0.63 18.03 5.92
C GLU A 177 0.63 19.34 5.13
N ASP A 178 0.87 19.30 3.82
CA ASP A 178 0.82 20.47 2.92
C ASP A 178 -0.51 21.22 3.02
N HIS A 179 -1.59 20.52 3.35
CA HIS A 179 -2.93 21.07 3.56
C HIS A 179 -3.27 21.35 5.03
N GLY A 180 -2.30 21.24 5.95
CA GLY A 180 -2.44 21.62 7.35
C GLY A 180 -2.97 20.54 8.27
N ALA A 181 -2.98 19.25 7.85
CA ALA A 181 -3.24 18.16 8.77
C ALA A 181 -2.06 17.95 9.73
N CYS A 182 -2.38 17.55 10.94
CA CYS A 182 -1.43 17.02 11.91
C CYS A 182 -1.43 15.50 11.84
N LEU A 183 -0.25 14.88 11.65
CA LEU A 183 -0.13 13.42 11.56
C LEU A 183 0.92 12.95 12.56
N VAL A 184 0.60 11.92 13.35
CA VAL A 184 1.54 11.36 14.33
C VAL A 184 1.58 9.85 14.17
N ASN A 185 2.75 9.31 13.79
CA ASN A 185 3.03 7.88 13.84
C ASN A 185 3.53 7.44 15.22
N GLY A 186 3.50 6.13 15.52
CA GLY A 186 3.82 5.62 16.86
C GLY A 186 2.85 6.11 17.94
N MET A 187 1.61 6.46 17.57
CA MET A 187 0.57 6.93 18.49
C MET A 187 -0.62 5.97 18.47
N ARG A 188 -0.72 5.12 19.46
CA ARG A 188 -1.75 4.08 19.56
C ARG A 188 -2.98 4.60 20.30
N VAL A 189 -4.14 4.51 19.67
CA VAL A 189 -5.43 4.79 20.30
C VAL A 189 -5.87 3.57 21.10
N GLU A 190 -6.06 3.77 22.43
CA GLU A 190 -6.43 2.71 23.37
C GLU A 190 -7.82 2.89 23.97
N GLY A 191 -8.48 4.01 23.70
CA GLY A 191 -9.82 4.28 24.21
C GLY A 191 -10.54 5.39 23.48
N LEU A 192 -11.85 5.40 23.58
CA LEU A 192 -12.73 6.47 23.10
C LEU A 192 -13.22 7.31 24.28
N ILE A 193 -13.15 8.63 24.15
CA ILE A 193 -13.72 9.57 25.12
C ILE A 193 -15.17 9.82 24.68
N LYS A 194 -16.11 9.63 25.61
CA LYS A 194 -17.54 9.87 25.37
C LYS A 194 -18.10 10.95 26.26
N ASN A 195 -18.85 11.86 25.68
CA ASN A 195 -19.63 12.88 26.39
C ASN A 195 -21.12 12.66 26.12
N GLN A 196 -21.92 12.46 27.15
CA GLN A 196 -23.36 12.16 27.05
C GLN A 196 -23.67 10.98 26.09
N GLY A 197 -22.78 9.98 26.04
CA GLY A 197 -22.92 8.81 25.19
C GLY A 197 -22.40 8.97 23.75
N LEU A 198 -21.98 10.15 23.36
CA LEU A 198 -21.42 10.43 22.03
C LEU A 198 -19.89 10.47 22.09
N VAL A 199 -19.24 9.91 21.08
CA VAL A 199 -17.77 9.96 20.93
C VAL A 199 -17.34 11.41 20.69
N SER A 200 -16.45 11.89 21.54
CA SER A 200 -15.96 13.28 21.55
C SER A 200 -14.43 13.38 21.58
N GLY A 201 -13.72 12.26 21.43
CA GLY A 201 -12.27 12.22 21.43
C GLY A 201 -11.71 10.83 21.60
N VAL A 202 -10.40 10.76 21.77
CA VAL A 202 -9.65 9.51 21.95
C VAL A 202 -8.63 9.62 23.07
N ARG A 203 -8.30 8.49 23.70
CA ARG A 203 -7.10 8.30 24.52
C ARG A 203 -6.06 7.57 23.71
N ALA A 204 -4.87 8.13 23.63
CA ALA A 204 -3.79 7.58 22.83
C ALA A 204 -2.49 7.56 23.63
N VAL A 205 -1.61 6.60 23.31
CA VAL A 205 -0.31 6.40 23.95
C VAL A 205 0.79 6.56 22.91
N ASP A 206 1.78 7.39 23.22
CA ASP A 206 2.98 7.52 22.42
C ASP A 206 3.91 6.32 22.66
N ALA A 207 4.20 5.53 21.63
CA ALA A 207 5.06 4.36 21.72
C ALA A 207 6.54 4.69 22.02
N GLU A 208 6.99 5.94 21.77
CA GLU A 208 8.39 6.33 22.04
C GLU A 208 8.58 6.79 23.50
N SER A 209 7.67 7.55 24.06
CA SER A 209 7.78 8.09 25.42
C SER A 209 6.97 7.32 26.45
N GLY A 210 5.92 6.62 26.04
CA GLY A 210 4.91 6.02 26.92
C GLY A 210 3.90 7.03 27.48
N ASP A 211 3.92 8.27 27.01
CA ASP A 211 3.00 9.31 27.48
C ASP A 211 1.57 9.05 26.96
N GLU A 212 0.60 9.22 27.86
CA GLU A 212 -0.82 9.14 27.55
C GLU A 212 -1.39 10.51 27.24
N LEU A 213 -2.18 10.62 26.17
CA LEU A 213 -2.83 11.84 25.73
C LEU A 213 -4.35 11.66 25.65
N GLU A 214 -5.10 12.62 26.15
CA GLU A 214 -6.53 12.79 25.87
C GLU A 214 -6.72 13.85 24.81
N ILE A 215 -7.28 13.48 23.67
CA ILE A 215 -7.39 14.34 22.49
C ILE A 215 -8.86 14.48 22.13
N MET A 216 -9.36 15.73 22.10
CA MET A 216 -10.76 16.04 21.82
C MET A 216 -11.01 16.32 20.34
N GLY A 217 -12.15 15.89 19.84
CA GLY A 217 -12.58 16.13 18.46
C GLY A 217 -14.09 16.05 18.29
N HIS A 218 -14.59 16.74 17.26
CA HIS A 218 -16.03 16.73 16.94
C HIS A 218 -16.46 15.41 16.29
N CYS A 219 -15.55 14.71 15.61
CA CYS A 219 -15.78 13.40 15.03
C CYS A 219 -14.52 12.54 15.11
N VAL A 220 -14.69 11.24 15.38
CA VAL A 220 -13.63 10.23 15.31
C VAL A 220 -13.95 9.29 14.15
N VAL A 221 -12.95 9.10 13.28
CA VAL A 221 -13.02 8.21 12.12
C VAL A 221 -12.15 6.99 12.38
N ASN A 222 -12.77 5.81 12.39
CA ASN A 222 -12.09 4.51 12.43
C ASN A 222 -11.71 4.09 11.01
N ALA A 223 -10.43 4.21 10.65
CA ALA A 223 -9.82 3.79 9.40
C ALA A 223 -8.68 2.77 9.62
N THR A 224 -8.79 1.96 10.69
CA THR A 224 -7.75 1.04 11.16
C THR A 224 -7.62 -0.25 10.34
N GLY A 225 -8.35 -0.35 9.23
CA GLY A 225 -8.20 -1.43 8.24
C GLY A 225 -8.45 -2.81 8.83
N MET A 226 -7.41 -3.64 8.94
CA MET A 226 -7.55 -4.99 9.48
C MET A 226 -7.82 -5.04 10.99
N PHE A 227 -7.64 -3.92 11.71
CA PHE A 227 -7.93 -3.79 13.15
C PHE A 227 -9.24 -3.00 13.41
N VAL A 228 -10.08 -2.84 12.41
CA VAL A 228 -11.31 -2.04 12.49
C VAL A 228 -12.24 -2.51 13.61
N ASP A 229 -12.34 -3.81 13.82
CA ASP A 229 -13.19 -4.40 14.84
C ASP A 229 -12.68 -4.10 16.26
N GLU A 230 -11.36 -3.96 16.47
CA GLU A 230 -10.80 -3.61 17.78
C GLU A 230 -11.29 -2.23 18.26
N LEU A 231 -11.25 -1.23 17.37
CA LEU A 231 -11.74 0.10 17.72
C LEU A 231 -13.27 0.15 17.86
N CYS A 232 -14.00 -0.65 17.05
CA CYS A 232 -15.44 -0.79 17.20
C CYS A 232 -15.84 -1.42 18.54
N LEU A 233 -15.06 -2.38 19.05
CA LEU A 233 -15.29 -2.99 20.37
C LEU A 233 -15.01 -2.02 21.52
N LEU A 234 -14.13 -1.03 21.35
CA LEU A 234 -13.98 0.06 22.33
C LEU A 234 -15.20 0.98 22.36
N ASP A 235 -15.94 1.06 21.26
CA ASP A 235 -17.20 1.81 21.21
C ASP A 235 -18.39 1.01 21.79
N ASP A 236 -18.55 -0.23 21.33
CA ASP A 236 -19.61 -1.15 21.78
C ASP A 236 -19.04 -2.57 21.93
N ALA A 237 -18.86 -3.00 23.18
CA ALA A 237 -18.31 -4.30 23.50
C ALA A 237 -19.20 -5.50 23.10
N ALA A 238 -20.49 -5.26 22.77
CA ALA A 238 -21.43 -6.29 22.32
C ALA A 238 -21.46 -6.43 20.78
N ARG A 239 -20.64 -5.65 20.05
CA ARG A 239 -20.67 -5.64 18.60
C ARG A 239 -20.11 -6.94 18.00
N GLU A 240 -20.79 -7.43 16.95
CA GLU A 240 -20.26 -8.54 16.13
C GLU A 240 -19.16 -8.03 15.17
N PRO A 241 -18.11 -8.84 14.92
CA PRO A 241 -17.06 -8.50 13.95
C PRO A 241 -17.60 -8.26 12.55
N MET A 242 -17.07 -7.23 11.88
CA MET A 242 -17.48 -6.89 10.51
C MET A 242 -16.52 -7.41 9.44
N ILE A 243 -15.29 -7.79 9.80
CA ILE A 243 -14.31 -8.26 8.84
C ILE A 243 -14.07 -9.78 8.94
N ALA A 244 -13.80 -10.37 7.77
CA ALA A 244 -13.26 -11.72 7.63
C ALA A 244 -11.85 -11.59 7.05
N PRO A 245 -10.79 -11.60 7.88
CA PRO A 245 -9.44 -11.36 7.41
C PRO A 245 -8.92 -12.51 6.54
N SER A 246 -8.24 -12.15 5.45
CA SER A 246 -7.64 -13.11 4.53
C SER A 246 -6.20 -12.73 4.21
N GLN A 247 -5.28 -13.67 4.42
CA GLN A 247 -3.87 -13.52 4.10
C GLN A 247 -3.61 -13.73 2.61
N GLY A 248 -2.69 -12.95 2.06
CA GLY A 248 -2.18 -13.12 0.71
C GLY A 248 -0.67 -13.00 0.69
N VAL A 249 -0.01 -14.02 0.18
CA VAL A 249 1.46 -14.12 0.11
C VAL A 249 1.95 -13.76 -1.28
N HIS A 250 3.13 -13.15 -1.33
CA HIS A 250 3.90 -12.88 -2.55
C HIS A 250 5.33 -13.36 -2.35
N ILE A 251 5.94 -13.87 -3.41
CA ILE A 251 7.38 -14.11 -3.51
C ILE A 251 8.02 -13.11 -4.47
N VAL A 252 9.25 -12.77 -4.22
CA VAL A 252 10.04 -11.87 -5.05
C VAL A 252 11.22 -12.65 -5.65
N LEU A 253 11.34 -12.58 -6.97
CA LEU A 253 12.36 -13.25 -7.74
C LEU A 253 13.25 -12.24 -8.46
N ASP A 254 14.47 -12.64 -8.83
CA ASP A 254 15.34 -11.85 -9.67
C ASP A 254 14.72 -11.57 -11.05
N LYS A 255 15.02 -10.39 -11.62
CA LYS A 255 14.50 -9.95 -12.93
C LYS A 255 14.75 -10.95 -14.06
N SER A 256 15.76 -11.81 -13.96
CA SER A 256 16.07 -12.83 -14.97
C SER A 256 14.93 -13.83 -15.20
N PHE A 257 14.01 -13.98 -14.24
CA PHE A 257 12.81 -14.80 -14.40
C PHE A 257 11.77 -14.15 -15.33
N LEU A 258 11.76 -12.81 -15.41
CA LEU A 258 10.87 -12.05 -16.32
C LEU A 258 11.63 -10.80 -16.83
N PRO A 259 12.57 -10.95 -17.77
CA PRO A 259 13.50 -9.88 -18.16
C PRO A 259 12.87 -8.73 -18.93
N GLY A 260 11.65 -8.91 -19.46
CA GLY A 260 10.90 -7.87 -20.16
C GLY A 260 10.18 -6.89 -19.21
N ASP A 261 9.46 -5.94 -19.82
CA ASP A 261 8.65 -4.94 -19.09
C ASP A 261 7.16 -5.34 -18.99
N SER A 262 6.75 -6.45 -19.62
CA SER A 262 5.36 -6.90 -19.57
C SER A 262 5.15 -7.88 -18.42
N ALA A 263 4.08 -7.65 -17.67
CA ALA A 263 3.63 -8.57 -16.62
C ALA A 263 2.88 -9.77 -17.24
N ILE A 264 2.90 -10.90 -16.55
CA ILE A 264 2.07 -12.06 -16.84
C ILE A 264 0.84 -12.02 -15.94
N MET A 265 -0.33 -12.22 -16.51
CA MET A 265 -1.57 -12.48 -15.77
C MET A 265 -2.05 -13.89 -16.13
N VAL A 266 -2.10 -14.76 -15.12
CA VAL A 266 -2.73 -16.07 -15.20
C VAL A 266 -4.17 -15.93 -14.70
N PRO A 267 -5.17 -16.02 -15.57
CA PRO A 267 -6.54 -15.67 -15.19
C PRO A 267 -7.21 -16.68 -14.26
N GLN A 268 -6.71 -17.92 -14.25
CA GLN A 268 -7.25 -18.99 -13.41
C GLN A 268 -6.17 -20.00 -13.05
N THR A 269 -5.86 -20.10 -11.76
CA THR A 269 -5.07 -21.19 -11.17
C THR A 269 -5.97 -22.40 -10.84
N ASP A 270 -5.39 -23.50 -10.37
CA ASP A 270 -6.12 -24.75 -10.05
C ASP A 270 -7.26 -24.51 -9.04
N ASP A 271 -7.11 -23.53 -8.16
CA ASP A 271 -8.11 -23.16 -7.15
C ASP A 271 -9.03 -21.99 -7.58
N GLY A 272 -8.92 -21.55 -8.84
CA GLY A 272 -9.76 -20.50 -9.43
C GLY A 272 -9.33 -19.07 -9.11
N ARG A 273 -8.13 -18.86 -8.57
CA ARG A 273 -7.56 -17.53 -8.30
C ARG A 273 -6.88 -16.97 -9.55
N VAL A 274 -6.57 -15.68 -9.49
CA VAL A 274 -5.70 -15.01 -10.47
C VAL A 274 -4.30 -14.93 -9.89
N LEU A 275 -3.30 -15.28 -10.67
CA LEU A 275 -1.89 -15.10 -10.32
C LEU A 275 -1.27 -14.05 -11.24
N PHE A 276 -0.43 -13.22 -10.67
CA PHE A 276 0.37 -12.25 -11.41
C PHE A 276 1.85 -12.53 -11.24
N ALA A 277 2.64 -12.32 -12.30
CA ALA A 277 4.07 -12.12 -12.23
C ALA A 277 4.37 -10.74 -12.81
N VAL A 278 4.82 -9.81 -11.97
CA VAL A 278 4.88 -8.39 -12.30
C VAL A 278 6.32 -7.89 -12.16
N PRO A 279 6.95 -7.33 -13.23
CA PRO A 279 8.22 -6.64 -13.10
C PRO A 279 8.04 -5.41 -12.20
N TRP A 280 8.85 -5.31 -11.15
CA TRP A 280 8.78 -4.18 -10.22
C TRP A 280 10.16 -3.86 -9.68
N HIS A 281 10.64 -2.64 -9.90
CA HIS A 281 12.06 -2.31 -9.81
C HIS A 281 12.88 -3.30 -10.65
N ASP A 282 14.00 -3.80 -10.19
CA ASP A 282 14.77 -4.83 -10.89
C ASP A 282 14.47 -6.27 -10.41
N CYS A 283 13.24 -6.50 -9.97
CA CYS A 283 12.74 -7.79 -9.48
C CYS A 283 11.43 -8.18 -10.17
N VAL A 284 10.91 -9.36 -9.84
CA VAL A 284 9.60 -9.88 -10.24
C VAL A 284 8.80 -10.25 -9.00
N ILE A 285 7.65 -9.60 -8.81
CA ILE A 285 6.70 -9.98 -7.76
C ILE A 285 5.75 -11.03 -8.32
N VAL A 286 5.67 -12.18 -7.68
CA VAL A 286 4.72 -13.26 -8.02
C VAL A 286 3.70 -13.42 -6.88
N GLY A 287 2.43 -13.33 -7.19
CA GLY A 287 1.35 -13.43 -6.20
C GLY A 287 -0.05 -13.32 -6.82
N THR A 288 -1.07 -13.67 -6.09
CA THR A 288 -1.09 -13.79 -4.63
C THR A 288 -1.95 -14.99 -4.21
N THR A 289 -1.74 -15.45 -2.98
CA THR A 289 -2.62 -16.43 -2.33
C THR A 289 -3.85 -15.74 -1.71
N ASP A 290 -4.79 -16.51 -1.18
CA ASP A 290 -6.00 -16.02 -0.50
C ASP A 290 -6.43 -17.05 0.55
N THR A 291 -5.88 -16.90 1.78
CA THR A 291 -6.03 -17.87 2.85
C THR A 291 -6.76 -17.22 4.02
N PRO A 292 -7.96 -17.71 4.42
CA PRO A 292 -8.63 -17.21 5.61
C PRO A 292 -7.77 -17.36 6.85
N ILE A 293 -7.77 -16.34 7.71
CA ILE A 293 -7.09 -16.35 9.02
C ILE A 293 -8.07 -15.92 10.11
N GLU A 294 -7.84 -16.40 11.33
CA GLU A 294 -8.72 -16.10 12.46
C GLU A 294 -8.54 -14.68 13.02
N LYS A 295 -7.29 -14.24 13.09
CA LYS A 295 -6.93 -12.92 13.62
C LYS A 295 -5.93 -12.22 12.70
N PRO A 296 -6.10 -10.93 12.47
CA PRO A 296 -5.09 -10.15 11.75
C PRO A 296 -3.84 -9.98 12.61
N LEU A 297 -2.67 -10.03 11.95
CA LEU A 297 -1.37 -9.75 12.54
C LEU A 297 -0.70 -8.63 11.76
N MET A 298 0.05 -7.77 12.46
CA MET A 298 0.82 -6.72 11.80
C MET A 298 1.90 -7.33 10.88
N GLU A 299 2.54 -8.39 11.34
CA GLU A 299 3.50 -9.21 10.60
C GLU A 299 2.92 -10.63 10.44
N PRO A 300 2.19 -10.92 9.35
CA PRO A 300 1.66 -12.25 9.11
C PRO A 300 2.73 -13.17 8.51
N ASP A 301 2.85 -14.37 9.05
CA ASP A 301 3.80 -15.37 8.57
C ASP A 301 3.27 -16.07 7.31
N PRO A 302 4.04 -16.13 6.20
CA PRO A 302 3.71 -16.93 5.03
C PRO A 302 3.66 -18.42 5.39
N LYS A 303 2.57 -19.11 5.01
CA LYS A 303 2.44 -20.54 5.24
C LYS A 303 3.18 -21.33 4.17
N GLU A 304 3.71 -22.49 4.53
CA GLU A 304 4.45 -23.36 3.61
C GLU A 304 3.62 -23.72 2.36
N GLU A 305 2.33 -24.03 2.54
CA GLU A 305 1.44 -24.37 1.42
C GLU A 305 1.24 -23.19 0.45
N GLU A 306 1.31 -21.93 0.96
CA GLU A 306 1.20 -20.73 0.15
C GLU A 306 2.45 -20.51 -0.70
N ILE A 307 3.63 -20.76 -0.13
CA ILE A 307 4.92 -20.67 -0.83
C ILE A 307 4.99 -21.72 -1.94
N GLU A 308 4.72 -22.98 -1.62
CA GLU A 308 4.70 -24.08 -2.60
C GLU A 308 3.69 -23.84 -3.71
N PHE A 309 2.51 -23.30 -3.39
CA PHE A 309 1.52 -22.90 -4.38
C PHE A 309 2.09 -21.88 -5.38
N LEU A 310 2.77 -20.83 -4.89
CA LEU A 310 3.33 -19.78 -5.74
C LEU A 310 4.47 -20.30 -6.62
N LEU A 311 5.40 -21.07 -6.05
CA LEU A 311 6.52 -21.66 -6.79
C LEU A 311 6.03 -22.62 -7.89
N THR A 312 5.09 -23.52 -7.54
CA THR A 312 4.52 -24.51 -8.49
C THR A 312 3.79 -23.82 -9.64
N HIS A 313 2.97 -22.79 -9.34
CA HIS A 313 2.23 -22.10 -10.39
C HIS A 313 3.13 -21.21 -11.24
N ALA A 314 4.15 -20.56 -10.69
CA ALA A 314 5.13 -19.82 -11.46
C ALA A 314 5.90 -20.74 -12.42
N ALA A 315 6.31 -21.92 -11.96
CA ALA A 315 7.03 -22.93 -12.77
C ALA A 315 6.24 -23.39 -14.01
N ARG A 316 4.91 -23.38 -13.98
CA ARG A 316 4.07 -23.79 -15.14
C ARG A 316 4.11 -22.80 -16.31
N TYR A 317 4.46 -21.54 -16.02
CA TYR A 317 4.42 -20.47 -17.03
C TYR A 317 5.80 -19.95 -17.39
N LEU A 318 6.85 -20.35 -16.67
CA LEU A 318 8.22 -19.91 -16.90
C LEU A 318 9.11 -21.05 -17.36
N THR A 319 9.99 -20.79 -18.32
CA THR A 319 10.97 -21.76 -18.82
C THR A 319 12.03 -22.14 -17.78
N LYS A 320 12.26 -21.27 -16.79
CA LYS A 320 13.10 -21.52 -15.61
C LYS A 320 12.19 -21.71 -14.40
N ASN A 321 12.17 -22.90 -13.84
CA ASN A 321 11.40 -23.18 -12.62
C ASN A 321 12.03 -22.45 -11.44
N PRO A 322 11.30 -21.56 -10.75
CA PRO A 322 11.80 -20.93 -9.53
C PRO A 322 11.84 -21.95 -8.39
N GLU A 323 12.95 -21.96 -7.65
CA GLU A 323 13.15 -22.75 -6.44
C GLU A 323 13.21 -21.82 -5.21
N ARG A 324 13.11 -22.37 -4.00
CA ARG A 324 13.17 -21.60 -2.74
C ARG A 324 14.41 -20.70 -2.66
N ARG A 325 15.55 -21.21 -3.10
CA ARG A 325 16.84 -20.46 -3.13
C ARG A 325 16.85 -19.28 -4.09
N ASP A 326 15.95 -19.24 -5.08
CA ASP A 326 15.82 -18.13 -6.04
C ASP A 326 14.95 -17.00 -5.46
N VAL A 327 14.27 -17.21 -4.33
CA VAL A 327 13.40 -16.21 -3.68
C VAL A 327 14.27 -15.23 -2.90
N LEU A 328 14.25 -13.98 -3.34
CA LEU A 328 14.96 -12.87 -2.71
C LEU A 328 14.26 -12.40 -1.45
N SER A 329 12.92 -12.43 -1.46
CA SER A 329 12.07 -12.10 -0.34
C SER A 329 10.69 -12.74 -0.47
N VAL A 330 10.06 -13.05 0.66
CA VAL A 330 8.65 -13.45 0.76
C VAL A 330 7.94 -12.47 1.69
N PHE A 331 6.72 -12.06 1.34
CA PHE A 331 5.93 -11.20 2.22
C PHE A 331 4.45 -11.56 2.17
N ALA A 332 3.77 -11.34 3.30
CA ALA A 332 2.35 -11.56 3.43
C ALA A 332 1.62 -10.26 3.83
N GLY A 333 0.39 -10.11 3.37
CA GLY A 333 -0.50 -9.02 3.74
C GLY A 333 -1.90 -9.53 4.08
N VAL A 334 -2.59 -8.86 4.99
CA VAL A 334 -3.95 -9.22 5.39
C VAL A 334 -4.97 -8.32 4.70
N ARG A 335 -5.94 -8.93 4.02
CA ARG A 335 -7.09 -8.22 3.41
C ARG A 335 -8.22 -8.11 4.44
N PRO A 336 -8.69 -6.91 4.78
CA PRO A 336 -9.87 -6.73 5.63
C PRO A 336 -11.16 -6.88 4.78
N LEU A 337 -11.54 -8.11 4.45
CA LEU A 337 -12.73 -8.36 3.65
C LEU A 337 -13.99 -8.17 4.52
N ILE A 338 -15.03 -7.54 3.95
CA ILE A 338 -16.31 -7.36 4.64
C ILE A 338 -17.11 -8.66 4.57
N GLY A 339 -17.54 -9.18 5.73
CA GLY A 339 -18.35 -10.38 5.81
C GLY A 339 -18.27 -11.09 7.15
N SER A 340 -19.06 -12.15 7.31
CA SER A 340 -19.01 -13.00 8.50
C SER A 340 -17.73 -13.85 8.51
N THR A 341 -17.09 -13.96 9.67
CA THR A 341 -15.93 -14.82 9.94
C THR A 341 -16.19 -16.31 9.60
N ASN A 342 -17.45 -16.70 9.45
CA ASN A 342 -17.88 -18.06 9.07
C ASN A 342 -17.92 -18.29 7.55
N ALA A 343 -17.53 -17.31 6.72
CA ALA A 343 -17.55 -17.46 5.28
C ALA A 343 -16.45 -18.42 4.82
N LYS A 344 -16.84 -19.62 4.38
CA LYS A 344 -15.91 -20.67 3.89
C LYS A 344 -15.17 -20.32 2.60
N LYS A 345 -15.57 -19.25 1.87
CA LYS A 345 -14.95 -18.79 0.62
C LYS A 345 -14.79 -17.27 0.63
N THR A 346 -13.63 -16.79 1.00
CA THR A 346 -13.26 -15.37 1.00
C THR A 346 -13.31 -14.73 -0.38
N ALA A 347 -13.07 -15.51 -1.44
CA ALA A 347 -13.10 -15.05 -2.83
C ALA A 347 -14.46 -14.48 -3.31
N ALA A 348 -15.56 -14.78 -2.60
CA ALA A 348 -16.91 -14.30 -2.90
C ALA A 348 -17.32 -13.07 -2.07
N LEU A 349 -16.51 -12.66 -1.08
CA LEU A 349 -16.80 -11.52 -0.22
C LEU A 349 -16.67 -10.20 -0.98
N SER A 350 -17.48 -9.20 -0.60
CA SER A 350 -17.45 -7.87 -1.20
C SER A 350 -16.09 -7.21 -1.01
N ARG A 351 -15.62 -6.53 -2.05
CA ARG A 351 -14.45 -5.67 -2.03
C ARG A 351 -14.80 -4.20 -2.23
N ASP A 352 -16.10 -3.87 -2.13
CA ASP A 352 -16.52 -2.49 -1.94
C ASP A 352 -16.17 -2.04 -0.53
N HIS A 353 -16.02 -0.74 -0.35
CA HIS A 353 -15.90 -0.20 1.00
C HIS A 353 -17.26 -0.19 1.70
N HIS A 354 -17.23 -0.35 3.00
CA HIS A 354 -18.39 -0.27 3.87
C HIS A 354 -18.19 0.89 4.84
N LEU A 355 -19.14 1.82 4.84
CA LEU A 355 -19.15 2.96 5.74
C LEU A 355 -20.33 2.81 6.69
N GLU A 356 -20.07 2.96 7.97
CA GLU A 356 -21.05 2.86 9.03
C GLU A 356 -20.85 3.96 10.07
N ILE A 357 -21.95 4.43 10.66
CA ILE A 357 -21.95 5.37 11.78
C ILE A 357 -22.63 4.68 12.94
N SER A 358 -21.92 4.51 14.05
CA SER A 358 -22.45 3.92 15.26
C SER A 358 -23.45 4.86 15.97
N ASN A 359 -24.20 4.32 16.93
CA ASN A 359 -25.11 5.12 17.76
C ASN A 359 -24.41 6.20 18.56
N SER A 360 -23.12 6.03 18.87
CA SER A 360 -22.30 7.01 19.57
C SER A 360 -21.62 8.03 18.62
N GLY A 361 -21.82 7.92 17.29
CA GLY A 361 -21.24 8.81 16.30
C GLY A 361 -19.83 8.43 15.83
N LEU A 362 -19.30 7.24 16.18
CA LEU A 362 -18.06 6.74 15.58
C LEU A 362 -18.30 6.45 14.09
N VAL A 363 -17.53 7.09 13.20
CA VAL A 363 -17.58 6.86 11.76
C VAL A 363 -16.56 5.78 11.41
N THR A 364 -17.01 4.64 10.90
CA THR A 364 -16.15 3.50 10.58
C THR A 364 -16.15 3.22 9.09
N ILE A 365 -14.96 3.08 8.52
CA ILE A 365 -14.73 2.66 7.14
C ILE A 365 -13.90 1.39 7.09
N ALA A 366 -14.38 0.37 6.38
CA ALA A 366 -13.69 -0.91 6.23
C ALA A 366 -13.77 -1.43 4.79
N GLY A 367 -12.88 -2.37 4.43
CA GLY A 367 -12.81 -2.93 3.08
C GLY A 367 -12.20 -1.96 2.07
N GLY A 368 -12.67 -2.01 0.82
CA GLY A 368 -12.17 -1.16 -0.26
C GLY A 368 -10.85 -1.63 -0.86
N LYS A 369 -10.21 -0.76 -1.63
CA LYS A 369 -8.96 -1.02 -2.36
C LYS A 369 -8.08 0.22 -2.41
N TRP A 370 -6.77 0.02 -2.61
CA TRP A 370 -5.87 1.11 -2.94
C TRP A 370 -6.37 1.98 -4.10
N THR A 371 -6.85 1.36 -5.16
CA THR A 371 -7.33 2.09 -6.35
C THR A 371 -8.40 3.13 -6.02
N THR A 372 -9.24 2.87 -5.02
CA THR A 372 -10.39 3.73 -4.65
C THR A 372 -10.17 4.53 -3.36
N TYR A 373 -8.94 4.61 -2.84
CA TYR A 373 -8.62 5.29 -1.57
C TYR A 373 -9.17 6.72 -1.50
N ARG A 374 -9.09 7.47 -2.63
CA ARG A 374 -9.55 8.85 -2.73
C ARG A 374 -11.07 8.93 -2.57
N LYS A 375 -11.81 8.07 -3.29
CA LYS A 375 -13.28 8.00 -3.20
C LYS A 375 -13.73 7.58 -1.82
N MET A 376 -13.04 6.62 -1.20
CA MET A 376 -13.29 6.24 0.19
C MET A 376 -13.11 7.43 1.14
N GLY A 377 -12.05 8.23 0.96
CA GLY A 377 -11.82 9.45 1.73
C GLY A 377 -12.94 10.48 1.54
N GLU A 378 -13.37 10.70 0.30
CA GLU A 378 -14.48 11.61 -0.05
C GLU A 378 -15.78 11.20 0.68
N ASP A 379 -16.15 9.93 0.58
CA ASP A 379 -17.38 9.41 1.20
C ASP A 379 -17.34 9.51 2.74
N VAL A 380 -16.19 9.20 3.34
CA VAL A 380 -16.01 9.32 4.80
C VAL A 380 -16.15 10.74 5.26
N VAL A 381 -15.48 11.69 4.60
CA VAL A 381 -15.49 13.11 5.03
C VAL A 381 -16.87 13.72 4.86
N ASP A 382 -17.62 13.35 3.82
CA ASP A 382 -19.01 13.79 3.64
C ASP A 382 -19.92 13.36 4.80
N HIS A 383 -19.70 12.17 5.35
CA HIS A 383 -20.45 11.66 6.51
C HIS A 383 -19.92 12.21 7.83
N ALA A 384 -18.60 12.25 8.01
CA ALA A 384 -17.95 12.76 9.21
C ALA A 384 -18.30 14.24 9.46
N ALA A 385 -18.35 15.08 8.41
CA ALA A 385 -18.75 16.47 8.53
C ALA A 385 -20.19 16.63 9.06
N LYS A 386 -21.11 15.74 8.63
CA LYS A 386 -22.51 15.75 9.12
C LYS A 386 -22.57 15.30 10.58
N VAL A 387 -21.85 14.24 10.96
CA VAL A 387 -21.76 13.75 12.36
C VAL A 387 -21.21 14.84 13.27
N ALA A 388 -20.18 15.54 12.82
CA ALA A 388 -19.53 16.63 13.56
C ALA A 388 -20.33 17.94 13.58
N GLY A 389 -21.44 18.03 12.82
CA GLY A 389 -22.19 19.29 12.66
C GLY A 389 -21.40 20.41 11.98
N LEU A 390 -20.40 20.05 11.16
CA LEU A 390 -19.54 20.98 10.44
C LEU A 390 -20.20 21.49 9.15
N PRO A 391 -19.85 22.71 8.67
CA PRO A 391 -20.30 23.18 7.37
C PRO A 391 -19.86 22.23 6.24
N GLU A 392 -20.77 21.87 5.35
CA GLU A 392 -20.42 21.09 4.16
C GLU A 392 -19.46 21.85 3.25
N ARG A 393 -18.39 21.20 2.81
CA ARG A 393 -17.40 21.76 1.89
C ARG A 393 -17.17 20.75 0.76
N PRO A 394 -17.13 21.19 -0.52
CA PRO A 394 -16.99 20.27 -1.65
C PRO A 394 -15.60 19.62 -1.68
N SER A 395 -15.53 18.38 -2.14
CA SER A 395 -14.27 17.67 -2.42
C SER A 395 -13.42 18.42 -3.45
N ARG A 396 -12.11 18.37 -3.25
CA ARG A 396 -11.10 18.95 -4.15
C ARG A 396 -10.10 17.91 -4.66
N THR A 397 -10.15 16.67 -4.13
CA THR A 397 -9.11 15.66 -4.35
C THR A 397 -9.16 14.99 -5.72
N ALA A 398 -10.25 15.12 -6.48
CA ALA A 398 -10.33 14.55 -7.83
C ALA A 398 -9.19 15.03 -8.75
N TYR A 399 -8.79 16.29 -8.63
CA TYR A 399 -7.71 16.89 -9.42
C TYR A 399 -6.69 17.61 -8.54
N LEU A 400 -6.40 17.04 -7.37
CA LEU A 400 -5.40 17.54 -6.45
C LEU A 400 -4.05 16.89 -6.78
N ASN A 401 -3.09 17.70 -7.19
CA ASN A 401 -1.71 17.23 -7.32
C ASN A 401 -1.19 16.81 -5.96
N LEU A 402 -0.70 15.57 -5.86
CA LEU A 402 -0.09 15.08 -4.62
C LEU A 402 1.31 15.70 -4.41
N HIS A 403 1.77 15.70 -3.18
CA HIS A 403 3.11 16.18 -2.82
C HIS A 403 4.18 15.65 -3.79
N GLY A 404 5.14 16.48 -4.14
CA GLY A 404 6.17 16.09 -5.09
C GLY A 404 5.70 15.89 -6.54
N TRP A 405 4.47 16.28 -6.90
CA TRP A 405 3.94 16.12 -8.25
C TRP A 405 4.94 16.55 -9.31
N SER A 406 5.30 15.65 -10.22
CA SER A 406 6.23 15.90 -11.32
C SER A 406 5.98 14.88 -12.43
N ALA A 407 6.00 15.38 -13.69
CA ALA A 407 6.02 14.55 -14.89
C ALA A 407 7.44 14.36 -15.45
N ASP A 408 8.46 14.94 -14.83
CA ASP A 408 9.86 14.89 -15.27
C ASP A 408 10.60 13.71 -14.64
N GLU A 409 10.37 12.50 -15.15
CA GLU A 409 11.06 11.29 -14.70
C GLU A 409 12.58 11.36 -14.93
N ALA A 410 13.00 11.81 -16.10
CA ALA A 410 14.42 11.84 -16.49
C ALA A 410 15.22 12.83 -15.66
N GLY A 411 14.67 14.01 -15.40
CA GLY A 411 15.31 15.03 -14.55
C GLY A 411 15.38 14.64 -13.08
N ASN A 412 14.46 13.82 -12.62
CA ASN A 412 14.38 13.36 -11.23
C ASN A 412 15.25 12.13 -10.95
N ALA A 413 15.67 11.34 -11.95
CA ALA A 413 16.47 10.14 -11.74
C ALA A 413 17.77 10.43 -10.92
N PRO A 414 18.19 9.53 -9.98
CA PRO A 414 17.61 8.23 -9.65
C PRO A 414 16.38 8.31 -8.71
N TYR A 415 16.02 9.48 -8.23
CA TYR A 415 15.00 9.75 -7.22
C TYR A 415 13.60 10.00 -7.83
N THR A 416 13.23 9.29 -8.88
CA THR A 416 11.97 9.52 -9.63
C THR A 416 10.73 9.47 -8.74
N LEU A 417 10.69 8.53 -7.78
CA LEU A 417 9.56 8.35 -6.87
C LEU A 417 9.35 9.51 -5.86
N TYR A 418 10.36 10.36 -5.69
CA TYR A 418 10.27 11.56 -4.84
C TYR A 418 9.74 12.78 -5.61
N GLY A 419 9.54 12.64 -6.93
CA GLY A 419 9.04 13.72 -7.76
C GLY A 419 9.90 14.98 -7.66
N SER A 420 9.29 16.14 -7.37
CA SER A 420 10.01 17.42 -7.27
C SER A 420 11.04 17.48 -6.13
N ASP A 421 10.91 16.62 -5.10
CA ASP A 421 11.85 16.56 -3.98
C ASP A 421 13.19 15.92 -4.34
N ALA A 422 13.25 15.20 -5.45
CA ALA A 422 14.48 14.65 -6.00
C ALA A 422 15.63 15.68 -6.06
N ARG A 423 15.30 16.94 -6.36
CA ARG A 423 16.27 18.05 -6.40
C ARG A 423 16.86 18.37 -5.02
N LEU A 424 16.06 18.21 -3.96
CA LEU A 424 16.50 18.46 -2.58
C LEU A 424 17.40 17.33 -2.08
N ILE A 425 17.06 16.07 -2.43
CA ILE A 425 17.90 14.90 -2.14
C ILE A 425 19.24 15.02 -2.89
N LYS A 426 19.23 15.38 -4.17
CA LYS A 426 20.47 15.65 -4.94
C LYS A 426 21.30 16.80 -4.34
N ARG A 427 20.65 17.76 -3.68
CA ARG A 427 21.37 18.81 -2.96
C ARG A 427 22.04 18.29 -1.70
N LEU A 428 21.40 17.41 -0.93
CA LEU A 428 22.02 16.73 0.22
C LEU A 428 23.30 15.99 -0.19
N GLU A 429 23.27 15.26 -1.30
CA GLU A 429 24.45 14.57 -1.84
C GLU A 429 25.59 15.53 -2.19
N LYS A 430 25.29 16.71 -2.72
CA LYS A 430 26.31 17.73 -3.05
C LYS A 430 26.90 18.35 -1.79
N GLU A 431 26.12 18.57 -0.76
CA GLU A 431 26.54 19.13 0.53
C GLU A 431 27.31 18.11 1.36
N THR A 432 26.97 16.82 1.23
CA THR A 432 27.61 15.70 1.95
C THR A 432 27.85 14.54 0.97
N PRO A 433 29.00 14.50 0.27
CA PRO A 433 29.27 13.54 -0.80
C PRO A 433 29.10 12.07 -0.42
N ASP A 434 29.40 11.69 0.83
CA ASP A 434 29.24 10.32 1.33
C ASP A 434 27.78 9.82 1.27
N LEU A 435 26.81 10.73 1.21
CA LEU A 435 25.40 10.39 1.07
C LEU A 435 25.03 9.94 -0.36
N ALA A 436 25.89 10.20 -1.35
CA ALA A 436 25.71 9.72 -2.71
C ALA A 436 26.08 8.23 -2.88
N GLU A 437 26.76 7.65 -1.89
CA GLU A 437 27.13 6.24 -1.93
C GLU A 437 25.90 5.33 -1.89
N PRO A 438 25.95 4.18 -2.59
CA PRO A 438 24.93 3.16 -2.50
C PRO A 438 24.76 2.68 -1.06
N LEU A 439 23.52 2.42 -0.66
CA LEU A 439 23.23 1.81 0.63
C LEU A 439 23.70 0.35 0.70
N HIS A 440 23.60 -0.35 -0.43
CA HIS A 440 24.11 -1.70 -0.64
C HIS A 440 24.23 -1.99 -2.14
N GLU A 441 25.21 -2.81 -2.57
CA GLU A 441 25.49 -3.09 -3.99
C GLU A 441 24.31 -3.72 -4.77
N LYS A 442 23.45 -4.48 -4.08
CA LYS A 442 22.26 -5.14 -4.65
C LYS A 442 20.99 -4.31 -4.54
N LEU A 443 21.02 -3.15 -3.91
CA LEU A 443 19.84 -2.31 -3.68
C LEU A 443 19.94 -1.01 -4.50
N PRO A 444 18.82 -0.53 -5.09
CA PRO A 444 18.84 0.67 -5.92
C PRO A 444 18.85 1.98 -5.11
N TYR A 445 19.11 1.92 -3.79
CA TYR A 445 18.97 3.03 -2.86
C TYR A 445 20.32 3.60 -2.43
N ARG A 446 20.29 4.89 -2.03
CA ARG A 446 21.46 5.62 -1.57
C ARG A 446 21.30 6.06 -0.12
N ARG A 447 22.41 6.34 0.54
CA ARG A 447 22.44 6.81 1.93
C ARG A 447 21.66 8.12 2.13
N ALA A 448 21.60 8.98 1.11
CA ALA A 448 20.80 10.21 1.13
C ALA A 448 19.31 9.96 1.39
N GLU A 449 18.75 8.83 0.93
CA GLU A 449 17.34 8.50 1.13
C GLU A 449 17.05 8.15 2.60
N VAL A 450 18.01 7.59 3.33
CA VAL A 450 17.91 7.33 4.78
C VAL A 450 17.81 8.64 5.55
N VAL A 451 18.71 9.59 5.25
CA VAL A 451 18.72 10.93 5.87
C VAL A 451 17.44 11.68 5.54
N TRP A 452 17.01 11.62 4.27
CA TRP A 452 15.75 12.22 3.82
C TRP A 452 14.55 11.67 4.58
N ALA A 453 14.46 10.34 4.69
CA ALA A 453 13.39 9.64 5.40
C ALA A 453 13.27 10.07 6.87
N ALA A 454 14.40 10.17 7.57
CA ALA A 454 14.43 10.60 8.96
C ALA A 454 14.04 12.09 9.13
N ARG A 455 14.55 12.98 8.25
CA ARG A 455 14.32 14.43 8.36
C ARG A 455 12.94 14.87 7.89
N HIS A 456 12.42 14.26 6.81
CA HIS A 456 11.27 14.80 6.08
C HIS A 456 10.07 13.86 6.04
N GLU A 457 10.25 12.56 6.29
CA GLU A 457 9.19 11.56 6.13
C GLU A 457 8.84 10.82 7.43
N MET A 458 9.23 11.37 8.55
CA MET A 458 8.91 10.86 9.90
C MET A 458 9.32 9.39 10.14
N ALA A 459 10.40 8.91 9.48
CA ALA A 459 10.95 7.59 9.78
C ALA A 459 11.61 7.60 11.16
N ARG A 460 11.24 6.64 12.03
CA ARG A 460 11.68 6.55 13.43
C ARG A 460 12.51 5.32 13.72
N THR A 461 12.40 4.28 12.89
CA THR A 461 13.08 2.99 13.05
C THR A 461 13.79 2.59 11.75
N VAL A 462 14.77 1.68 11.88
CA VAL A 462 15.44 1.06 10.72
C VAL A 462 14.41 0.31 9.85
N GLU A 463 13.40 -0.28 10.47
CA GLU A 463 12.30 -0.92 9.75
C GLU A 463 11.52 0.07 8.89
N ASP A 464 11.21 1.27 9.39
CA ASP A 464 10.49 2.28 8.62
C ASP A 464 11.22 2.61 7.32
N VAL A 465 12.54 2.76 7.41
CA VAL A 465 13.38 3.07 6.25
C VAL A 465 13.46 1.89 5.29
N LEU A 466 13.87 0.71 5.76
CA LEU A 466 14.17 -0.44 4.88
C LEU A 466 12.93 -1.13 4.34
N SER A 467 11.78 -0.98 5.01
CA SER A 467 10.53 -1.61 4.59
C SER A 467 9.62 -0.68 3.79
N ARG A 468 9.56 0.64 4.12
CA ARG A 468 8.53 1.56 3.63
C ARG A 468 9.03 2.85 2.98
N ARG A 469 10.15 3.43 3.43
CA ARG A 469 10.73 4.62 2.74
C ARG A 469 11.55 4.20 1.53
N THR A 470 12.40 3.19 1.70
CA THR A 470 12.92 2.33 0.64
C THR A 470 12.06 1.06 0.59
N ARG A 471 12.32 0.16 -0.30
CA ARG A 471 11.63 -1.14 -0.38
C ARG A 471 12.62 -2.29 -0.25
N ALA A 472 13.76 -2.02 0.37
CA ALA A 472 14.90 -2.92 0.48
C ALA A 472 14.51 -4.31 0.99
N LEU A 473 13.73 -4.36 2.09
CA LEU A 473 13.27 -5.63 2.70
C LEU A 473 12.47 -6.50 1.72
N ILE A 474 11.61 -5.89 0.90
CA ILE A 474 10.80 -6.62 -0.07
C ILE A 474 11.62 -6.98 -1.32
N LEU A 475 12.56 -6.13 -1.75
CA LEU A 475 13.36 -6.38 -2.94
C LEU A 475 14.40 -7.50 -2.73
N ASP A 476 15.15 -7.44 -1.63
CA ASP A 476 16.14 -8.45 -1.21
C ASP A 476 16.31 -8.38 0.31
N ALA A 477 15.68 -9.32 1.01
CA ALA A 477 15.69 -9.32 2.48
C ALA A 477 17.10 -9.52 3.06
N ARG A 478 17.96 -10.31 2.41
CA ARG A 478 19.36 -10.52 2.84
C ARG A 478 20.17 -9.26 2.68
N ALA A 479 20.09 -8.61 1.52
CA ALA A 479 20.76 -7.34 1.27
C ALA A 479 20.28 -6.23 2.24
N ALA A 480 18.98 -6.21 2.56
CA ALA A 480 18.43 -5.29 3.56
C ALA A 480 19.00 -5.53 4.96
N MET A 481 19.16 -6.80 5.39
CA MET A 481 19.81 -7.14 6.67
C MET A 481 21.29 -6.71 6.72
N GLU A 482 21.99 -6.80 5.59
CA GLU A 482 23.38 -6.35 5.46
C GLU A 482 23.50 -4.83 5.50
N ALA A 483 22.53 -4.09 4.94
CA ALA A 483 22.48 -2.64 4.97
C ALA A 483 22.04 -2.05 6.33
N ALA A 484 21.37 -2.82 7.18
CA ALA A 484 20.76 -2.33 8.42
C ALA A 484 21.73 -1.59 9.36
N PRO A 485 23.00 -2.01 9.57
CA PRO A 485 23.95 -1.27 10.42
C PRO A 485 24.25 0.14 9.90
N ASP A 486 24.42 0.33 8.59
CA ASP A 486 24.66 1.66 8.00
C ASP A 486 23.43 2.55 8.14
N VAL A 487 22.24 2.01 7.89
CA VAL A 487 20.97 2.72 8.11
C VAL A 487 20.80 3.14 9.56
N ALA A 488 21.06 2.26 10.52
CA ALA A 488 20.94 2.55 11.95
C ALA A 488 21.88 3.69 12.38
N ASN A 489 23.14 3.67 11.91
CA ASN A 489 24.13 4.72 12.22
C ASN A 489 23.72 6.08 11.63
N LEU A 490 23.25 6.12 10.39
CA LEU A 490 22.77 7.34 9.75
C LEU A 490 21.55 7.90 10.51
N MET A 491 20.58 7.04 10.85
CA MET A 491 19.39 7.44 11.60
C MET A 491 19.72 7.91 13.02
N ALA A 492 20.66 7.22 13.72
CA ALA A 492 21.10 7.63 15.05
C ALA A 492 21.63 9.08 15.04
N GLY A 493 22.45 9.43 14.03
CA GLY A 493 22.93 10.79 13.84
C GLY A 493 21.81 11.80 13.63
N GLU A 494 20.81 11.48 12.79
CA GLU A 494 19.68 12.36 12.47
C GLU A 494 18.70 12.53 13.64
N LEU A 495 18.48 11.45 14.41
CA LEU A 495 17.50 11.42 15.49
C LEU A 495 18.11 11.76 16.87
N GLY A 496 19.43 12.04 16.94
CA GLY A 496 20.14 12.31 18.20
C GLY A 496 20.15 11.12 19.14
N LYS A 497 20.24 9.90 18.61
CA LYS A 497 20.28 8.64 19.37
C LYS A 497 21.73 8.15 19.51
N ASP A 498 21.95 7.27 20.47
CA ASP A 498 23.26 6.69 20.76
C ASP A 498 23.50 5.34 20.02
N ASN A 499 24.70 4.80 20.19
CA ASN A 499 25.09 3.53 19.57
C ASN A 499 24.27 2.35 20.12
N ALA A 500 23.82 2.40 21.38
CA ALA A 500 23.01 1.33 21.96
C ALA A 500 21.64 1.26 21.25
N TRP A 501 21.03 2.42 20.96
CA TRP A 501 19.84 2.48 20.15
C TRP A 501 20.07 1.90 18.73
N ALA A 502 21.21 2.24 18.09
CA ALA A 502 21.51 1.72 16.77
C ALA A 502 21.65 0.18 16.76
N ASP A 503 22.35 -0.39 17.76
CA ASP A 503 22.48 -1.84 17.90
C ASP A 503 21.14 -2.54 18.14
N ASP A 504 20.26 -1.93 18.94
CA ASP A 504 18.91 -2.44 19.18
C ASP A 504 18.05 -2.43 17.92
N GLN A 505 18.12 -1.36 17.12
CA GLN A 505 17.44 -1.26 15.84
C GLN A 505 17.90 -2.32 14.83
N VAL A 506 19.20 -2.55 14.75
CA VAL A 506 19.77 -3.60 13.87
C VAL A 506 19.28 -4.98 14.29
N ARG A 507 19.29 -5.26 15.60
CA ARG A 507 18.81 -6.54 16.13
C ARG A 507 17.34 -6.75 15.82
N ALA A 508 16.48 -5.79 16.14
CA ALA A 508 15.05 -5.85 15.89
C ALA A 508 14.72 -6.01 14.39
N PHE A 509 15.39 -5.24 13.54
CA PHE A 509 15.19 -5.35 12.09
C PHE A 509 15.63 -6.71 11.54
N ARG A 510 16.76 -7.27 12.00
CA ARG A 510 17.24 -8.60 11.57
C ARG A 510 16.30 -9.71 12.00
N GLU A 511 15.73 -9.62 13.19
CA GLU A 511 14.71 -10.55 13.66
C GLU A 511 13.47 -10.52 12.77
N LEU A 512 12.94 -9.33 12.48
CA LEU A 512 11.85 -9.13 11.52
C LEU A 512 12.18 -9.71 10.14
N ALA A 513 13.34 -9.35 9.59
CA ALA A 513 13.74 -9.70 8.22
C ALA A 513 13.94 -11.22 8.03
N THR A 514 14.20 -11.98 9.10
CA THR A 514 14.26 -13.45 9.05
C THR A 514 12.96 -14.05 8.54
N GLY A 515 11.79 -13.48 8.87
CA GLY A 515 10.49 -13.91 8.36
C GLY A 515 10.26 -13.67 6.86
N TYR A 516 11.15 -12.89 6.23
CA TYR A 516 11.11 -12.59 4.79
C TYR A 516 12.06 -13.46 3.95
N ILE A 517 12.82 -14.35 4.58
CA ILE A 517 13.81 -15.21 3.94
C ILE A 517 13.30 -16.65 3.93
N LEU A 518 13.33 -17.29 2.77
CA LEU A 518 13.11 -18.72 2.68
C LEU A 518 14.45 -19.45 2.88
N GLU A 519 14.44 -20.41 3.79
CA GLU A 519 15.54 -21.36 3.88
C GLU A 519 15.46 -22.33 2.69
N GLY A 520 16.62 -22.60 2.06
CA GLY A 520 16.71 -23.42 0.84
C GLY A 520 16.61 -24.91 1.11
#